data_dd88ddfbf0add85b22157ebac00e1f3c
#
_entry.id   dd88ddfbf0add85b22157ebac00e1f3c
#
_cell.length_a   1.000
_cell.length_b   1.000
_cell.length_c   1.000
_cell.angle_alpha   90.00
_cell.angle_beta   90.00
_cell.angle_gamma   90.00
#
_symmetry.space_group_name_H-M   'P 1'
#
loop_
_entity.id
_entity.type
_entity.pdbx_description
1 polymer ?
#
loop_
_entity_poly.entity_id
_entity_poly.type
_entity_poly.pdbx_seq_one_letter_code
_entity_poly.pdbx_strand_id
1 'polypeptide(L)'
;VRWAEVDMQKIVFNAHYLMYFDTAIADYWRAIGLPYEAAMEQLEGDLYVKKAVVEFHASARADDQIDVAMRCARIGTSSMQFVCAIFRGDQLLITGELIYVFADPRTQTSRPVPAVLRGILEDFEAGRPVVELLQGEWASLGADAARVRTEVFIEEQAIPMEMEWDEADATALH
;
A
#
# COMPACT_ATOMS: atom_id res chain seq x y z
N VAL A 1 16.76 11.60 4.75
CA VAL A 1 17.92 10.88 4.15
C VAL A 1 18.92 10.53 5.25
N ARG A 2 19.29 9.26 5.30
CA ARG A 2 20.21 8.71 6.30
C ARG A 2 21.64 8.77 5.78
N TRP A 3 22.61 8.83 6.71
CA TRP A 3 24.03 8.82 6.36
C TRP A 3 24.45 7.63 5.48
N ALA A 4 23.90 6.46 5.70
CA ALA A 4 24.19 5.24 4.94
C ALA A 4 23.65 5.26 3.47
N GLU A 5 22.84 6.25 3.12
CA GLU A 5 22.23 6.39 1.80
C GLU A 5 23.01 7.31 0.86
N VAL A 6 24.05 7.98 1.38
CA VAL A 6 24.91 8.89 0.59
C VAL A 6 26.17 8.19 0.14
N ASP A 7 26.65 8.59 -1.04
CA ASP A 7 27.88 8.09 -1.64
C ASP A 7 29.10 9.00 -1.37
N MET A 8 30.20 8.72 -2.01
CA MET A 8 31.43 9.52 -1.90
C MET A 8 31.28 10.95 -2.42
N GLN A 9 30.26 11.23 -3.24
CA GLN A 9 29.93 12.57 -3.72
C GLN A 9 29.12 13.38 -2.67
N LYS A 10 28.78 12.75 -1.51
CA LYS A 10 27.95 13.30 -0.43
C LYS A 10 26.52 13.64 -0.86
N ILE A 11 26.05 12.91 -1.83
CA ILE A 11 24.65 12.94 -2.29
C ILE A 11 24.06 11.53 -2.21
N VAL A 12 22.75 11.42 -2.22
CA VAL A 12 22.07 10.11 -2.23
C VAL A 12 22.53 9.30 -3.44
N PHE A 13 23.02 8.07 -3.15
CA PHE A 13 23.39 7.13 -4.20
C PHE A 13 22.19 6.81 -5.08
N ASN A 14 22.37 6.85 -6.38
CA ASN A 14 21.29 6.80 -7.37
C ASN A 14 20.32 5.62 -7.20
N ALA A 15 20.79 4.44 -6.78
CA ALA A 15 19.95 3.28 -6.57
C ALA A 15 18.96 3.43 -5.38
N HIS A 16 19.26 4.28 -4.39
CA HIS A 16 18.37 4.51 -3.27
C HIS A 16 17.07 5.22 -3.65
N TYR A 17 17.04 5.95 -4.74
CA TYR A 17 15.80 6.56 -5.21
C TYR A 17 14.76 5.51 -5.65
N LEU A 18 15.19 4.40 -6.23
CA LEU A 18 14.30 3.26 -6.49
C LEU A 18 13.80 2.61 -5.18
N MET A 19 14.66 2.52 -4.17
CA MET A 19 14.27 2.01 -2.84
C MET A 19 13.24 2.94 -2.18
N TYR A 20 13.36 4.26 -2.34
CA TYR A 20 12.36 5.21 -1.83
C TYR A 20 11.02 5.04 -2.54
N PHE A 21 11.01 4.81 -3.85
CA PHE A 21 9.78 4.49 -4.57
C PHE A 21 9.17 3.16 -4.14
N ASP A 22 10.00 2.14 -3.88
CA ASP A 22 9.54 0.84 -3.39
C ASP A 22 8.95 0.95 -1.96
N THR A 23 9.53 1.80 -1.12
CA THR A 23 8.94 2.12 0.19
C THR A 23 7.59 2.84 0.03
N ALA A 24 7.50 3.79 -0.90
CA ALA A 24 6.27 4.54 -1.13
C ALA A 24 5.15 3.66 -1.70
N ILE A 25 5.45 2.65 -2.52
CA ILE A 25 4.44 1.70 -2.99
C ILE A 25 3.84 0.90 -1.83
N ALA A 26 4.63 0.53 -0.83
CA ALA A 26 4.13 -0.13 0.37
C ALA A 26 3.18 0.79 1.18
N ASP A 27 3.48 2.09 1.26
CA ASP A 27 2.60 3.08 1.90
C ASP A 27 1.34 3.34 1.07
N TYR A 28 1.44 3.31 -0.25
CA TYR A 28 0.29 3.38 -1.16
C TYR A 28 -0.72 2.24 -0.90
N TRP A 29 -0.23 1.00 -0.75
CA TRP A 29 -1.07 -0.16 -0.41
C TRP A 29 -1.76 0.01 0.95
N ARG A 30 -1.08 0.57 1.94
CA ARG A 30 -1.69 0.90 3.24
C ARG A 30 -2.75 1.99 3.10
N ALA A 31 -2.49 3.01 2.28
CA ALA A 31 -3.42 4.12 2.08
C ALA A 31 -4.73 3.68 1.41
N ILE A 32 -4.70 2.67 0.54
CA ILE A 32 -5.93 2.10 -0.06
C ILE A 32 -6.58 1.02 0.81
N GLY A 33 -6.05 0.78 2.03
CA GLY A 33 -6.63 -0.18 2.98
C GLY A 33 -6.45 -1.65 2.59
N LEU A 34 -5.50 -1.98 1.71
CA LEU A 34 -5.22 -3.34 1.29
C LEU A 34 -3.92 -3.85 1.93
N PRO A 35 -3.97 -4.82 2.86
CA PRO A 35 -2.80 -5.57 3.28
C PRO A 35 -2.24 -6.34 2.08
N TYR A 36 -1.07 -5.94 1.59
CA TYR A 36 -0.53 -6.41 0.30
C TYR A 36 -0.49 -7.94 0.20
N GLU A 37 0.11 -8.60 1.20
CA GLU A 37 0.31 -10.04 1.21
C GLU A 37 -1.03 -10.80 1.13
N ALA A 38 -1.97 -10.48 2.04
CA ALA A 38 -3.28 -11.10 2.06
C ALA A 38 -4.11 -10.79 0.80
N ALA A 39 -4.00 -9.57 0.27
CA ALA A 39 -4.68 -9.19 -0.95
C ALA A 39 -4.14 -9.96 -2.17
N MET A 40 -2.83 -10.13 -2.30
CA MET A 40 -2.23 -10.87 -3.40
C MET A 40 -2.55 -12.37 -3.32
N GLU A 41 -2.61 -12.93 -2.12
CA GLU A 41 -3.03 -14.31 -1.90
C GLU A 41 -4.49 -14.53 -2.34
N GLN A 42 -5.41 -13.66 -1.91
CA GLN A 42 -6.83 -13.74 -2.31
C GLN A 42 -7.04 -13.53 -3.81
N LEU A 43 -6.22 -12.71 -4.44
CA LEU A 43 -6.27 -12.45 -5.88
C LEU A 43 -5.53 -13.53 -6.70
N GLU A 44 -4.91 -14.50 -6.03
CA GLU A 44 -4.12 -15.58 -6.63
C GLU A 44 -3.07 -15.04 -7.63
N GLY A 45 -2.41 -13.94 -7.29
CA GLY A 45 -1.45 -13.27 -8.15
C GLY A 45 -0.48 -12.40 -7.37
N ASP A 46 0.47 -11.80 -8.08
CA ASP A 46 1.44 -10.89 -7.49
C ASP A 46 1.87 -9.82 -8.50
N LEU A 47 2.55 -8.78 -8.01
CA LEU A 47 3.00 -7.65 -8.81
C LEU A 47 4.51 -7.67 -8.99
N TYR A 48 4.92 -7.70 -10.25
CA TYR A 48 6.33 -7.69 -10.62
C TYR A 48 6.69 -6.42 -11.36
N VAL A 49 7.77 -5.76 -10.95
CA VAL A 49 8.30 -4.61 -11.66
C VAL A 49 8.81 -5.07 -13.03
N LYS A 50 8.22 -4.53 -14.07
CA LYS A 50 8.61 -4.79 -15.47
C LYS A 50 9.54 -3.72 -16.01
N LYS A 51 9.34 -2.48 -15.57
CA LYS A 51 10.11 -1.32 -16.03
C LYS A 51 10.21 -0.30 -14.92
N ALA A 52 11.37 0.29 -14.78
CA ALA A 52 11.59 1.47 -13.95
C ALA A 52 12.33 2.51 -14.78
N VAL A 53 11.86 3.75 -14.73
CA VAL A 53 12.53 4.93 -15.29
C VAL A 53 12.71 5.91 -14.17
N VAL A 54 13.89 6.48 -14.04
CA VAL A 54 14.21 7.51 -13.04
C VAL A 54 14.93 8.65 -13.73
N GLU A 55 14.46 9.86 -13.52
CA GLU A 55 15.07 11.09 -14.01
C GLU A 55 15.55 11.92 -12.84
N PHE A 56 16.79 12.35 -12.90
CA PHE A 56 17.48 13.07 -11.82
C PHE A 56 17.54 14.56 -12.18
N HIS A 57 16.80 15.41 -11.45
CA HIS A 57 16.78 16.85 -11.64
C HIS A 57 17.67 17.57 -10.63
N ALA A 58 17.71 17.07 -9.38
CA ALA A 58 18.59 17.53 -8.33
C ALA A 58 18.89 16.39 -7.34
N SER A 59 19.93 16.55 -6.55
CA SER A 59 20.36 15.53 -5.59
C SER A 59 19.88 15.86 -4.17
N ALA A 60 19.42 14.84 -3.46
CA ALA A 60 19.27 14.88 -2.01
C ALA A 60 20.61 14.61 -1.32
N ARG A 61 20.75 15.06 -0.07
CA ARG A 61 21.95 14.95 0.77
C ARG A 61 21.59 14.35 2.13
N ALA A 62 22.60 13.98 2.89
CA ALA A 62 22.40 13.53 4.27
C ALA A 62 21.60 14.58 5.06
N ASP A 63 20.70 14.08 5.92
CA ASP A 63 19.78 14.85 6.76
C ASP A 63 18.69 15.65 6.03
N ASP A 64 18.64 15.61 4.69
CA ASP A 64 17.50 16.15 3.97
C ASP A 64 16.22 15.38 4.37
N GLN A 65 15.15 16.14 4.62
CA GLN A 65 13.79 15.59 4.64
C GLN A 65 13.26 15.62 3.21
N ILE A 66 12.80 14.46 2.76
CA ILE A 66 12.26 14.30 1.40
C ILE A 66 10.84 13.73 1.47
N ASP A 67 9.99 14.21 0.59
CA ASP A 67 8.63 13.73 0.39
C ASP A 67 8.60 12.90 -0.89
N VAL A 68 8.08 11.68 -0.80
CA VAL A 68 7.93 10.77 -1.93
C VAL A 68 6.47 10.70 -2.30
N ALA A 69 6.12 11.28 -3.44
CA ALA A 69 4.77 11.26 -3.99
C ALA A 69 4.63 10.13 -5.02
N MET A 70 3.46 9.48 -5.02
CA MET A 70 3.16 8.40 -5.95
C MET A 70 1.68 8.36 -6.29
N ARG A 71 1.37 7.98 -7.52
CA ARG A 71 0.00 7.69 -7.94
C ARG A 71 -0.04 6.64 -9.04
N CYS A 72 -1.13 5.87 -9.10
CA CYS A 72 -1.41 4.97 -10.20
C CYS A 72 -2.00 5.77 -11.38
N ALA A 73 -1.16 6.08 -12.37
CA ALA A 73 -1.54 6.94 -13.50
C ALA A 73 -2.34 6.19 -14.58
N ARG A 74 -2.15 4.87 -14.70
CA ARG A 74 -2.82 4.06 -15.73
C ARG A 74 -2.86 2.58 -15.34
N ILE A 75 -4.00 1.95 -15.62
CA ILE A 75 -4.18 0.51 -15.48
C ILE A 75 -4.49 -0.07 -16.86
N GLY A 76 -3.57 -0.90 -17.39
CA GLY A 76 -3.72 -1.65 -18.63
C GLY A 76 -4.45 -2.98 -18.41
N THR A 77 -4.33 -3.91 -19.36
CA THR A 77 -4.94 -5.25 -19.20
C THR A 77 -4.28 -6.03 -18.06
N SER A 78 -2.95 -6.13 -18.05
CA SER A 78 -2.17 -6.87 -17.05
C SER A 78 -1.12 -5.99 -16.35
N SER A 79 -1.08 -4.70 -16.61
CA SER A 79 -0.05 -3.80 -16.08
C SER A 79 -0.65 -2.57 -15.42
N MET A 80 0.09 -2.04 -14.45
CA MET A 80 -0.21 -0.78 -13.78
C MET A 80 1.02 0.12 -13.88
N GLN A 81 0.80 1.38 -14.23
CA GLN A 81 1.83 2.40 -14.34
C GLN A 81 1.68 3.36 -13.16
N PHE A 82 2.70 3.41 -12.34
CA PHE A 82 2.82 4.39 -11.27
C PHE A 82 3.77 5.50 -11.71
N VAL A 83 3.38 6.73 -11.48
CA VAL A 83 4.25 7.91 -11.62
C VAL A 83 4.62 8.39 -10.24
N CYS A 84 5.90 8.71 -10.09
CA CYS A 84 6.50 9.02 -8.80
C CYS A 84 7.27 10.34 -8.89
N ALA A 85 7.37 11.05 -7.77
CA ALA A 85 8.22 12.22 -7.66
C ALA A 85 8.80 12.30 -6.25
N ILE A 86 10.01 12.83 -6.14
CA ILE A 86 10.64 13.10 -4.85
C ILE A 86 10.93 14.60 -4.75
N PHE A 87 10.51 15.18 -3.64
CA PHE A 87 10.66 16.59 -3.34
C PHE A 87 11.50 16.80 -2.07
N ARG A 88 12.15 17.96 -2.00
CA ARG A 88 12.70 18.54 -0.78
C ARG A 88 12.04 19.91 -0.59
N GLY A 89 11.05 19.99 0.30
CA GLY A 89 10.14 21.12 0.32
C GLY A 89 9.47 21.30 -1.05
N ASP A 90 9.56 22.49 -1.64
CA ASP A 90 8.99 22.77 -2.97
C ASP A 90 9.90 22.38 -4.14
N GLN A 91 11.12 21.92 -3.87
CA GLN A 91 12.09 21.58 -4.91
C GLN A 91 11.86 20.14 -5.40
N LEU A 92 11.53 19.98 -6.67
CA LEU A 92 11.54 18.67 -7.34
C LEU A 92 12.98 18.18 -7.49
N LEU A 93 13.25 16.97 -6.98
CA LEU A 93 14.54 16.32 -7.07
C LEU A 93 14.55 15.21 -8.13
N ILE A 94 13.55 14.35 -8.11
CA ILE A 94 13.49 13.13 -8.93
C ILE A 94 12.10 12.99 -9.50
N THR A 95 11.99 12.51 -10.72
CA THR A 95 10.76 11.92 -11.25
C THR A 95 10.97 10.46 -11.59
N GLY A 96 9.92 9.66 -11.53
CA GLY A 96 9.97 8.24 -11.82
C GLY A 96 8.70 7.69 -12.46
N GLU A 97 8.90 6.60 -13.20
CA GLU A 97 7.83 5.77 -13.74
C GLU A 97 8.14 4.32 -13.39
N LEU A 98 7.20 3.65 -12.75
CA LEU A 98 7.26 2.22 -12.48
C LEU A 98 6.10 1.52 -13.19
N ILE A 99 6.42 0.48 -13.94
CA ILE A 99 5.41 -0.39 -14.53
C ILE A 99 5.45 -1.73 -13.83
N TYR A 100 4.36 -2.05 -13.15
CA TYR A 100 4.11 -3.36 -12.56
C TYR A 100 3.25 -4.20 -13.47
N VAL A 101 3.49 -5.50 -13.48
CA VAL A 101 2.66 -6.50 -14.18
C VAL A 101 2.09 -7.43 -13.14
N PHE A 102 0.77 -7.60 -13.18
CA PHE A 102 0.08 -8.63 -12.42
C PHE A 102 0.30 -9.99 -13.08
N ALA A 103 0.77 -10.97 -12.32
CA ALA A 103 1.16 -12.27 -12.84
C ALA A 103 0.88 -13.40 -11.83
N ASP A 104 0.78 -14.62 -12.33
CA ASP A 104 0.78 -15.83 -11.51
C ASP A 104 2.20 -16.06 -10.94
N PRO A 105 2.39 -16.10 -9.60
CA PRO A 105 3.71 -16.24 -8.99
C PRO A 105 4.38 -17.59 -9.27
N ARG A 106 3.60 -18.65 -9.59
CA ARG A 106 4.14 -19.98 -9.86
C ARG A 106 4.67 -20.13 -11.27
N THR A 107 3.95 -19.53 -12.24
CA THR A 107 4.31 -19.66 -13.66
C THR A 107 5.02 -18.42 -14.20
N GLN A 108 4.97 -17.32 -13.47
CA GLN A 108 5.44 -15.99 -13.86
C GLN A 108 4.83 -15.49 -15.17
N THR A 109 3.63 -15.97 -15.49
CA THR A 109 2.88 -15.51 -16.66
C THR A 109 1.92 -14.38 -16.28
N SER A 110 1.86 -13.36 -17.12
CA SER A 110 0.99 -12.21 -16.88
C SER A 110 -0.49 -12.61 -16.89
N ARG A 111 -1.26 -12.05 -15.99
CA ARG A 111 -2.71 -12.20 -15.86
C ARG A 111 -3.39 -10.84 -15.95
N PRO A 112 -4.64 -10.76 -16.38
CA PRO A 112 -5.40 -9.52 -16.28
C PRO A 112 -5.45 -8.99 -14.84
N VAL A 113 -5.30 -7.69 -14.67
CA VAL A 113 -5.53 -7.05 -13.37
C VAL A 113 -6.96 -7.33 -12.94
N PRO A 114 -7.18 -7.95 -11.75
CA PRO A 114 -8.52 -8.29 -11.27
C PRO A 114 -9.44 -7.06 -11.21
N ALA A 115 -10.71 -7.24 -11.57
CA ALA A 115 -11.67 -6.14 -11.64
C ALA A 115 -11.84 -5.42 -10.29
N VAL A 116 -11.82 -6.17 -9.17
CA VAL A 116 -11.89 -5.60 -7.82
C VAL A 116 -10.69 -4.71 -7.53
N LEU A 117 -9.46 -5.16 -7.83
CA LEU A 117 -8.25 -4.37 -7.64
C LEU A 117 -8.27 -3.12 -8.52
N ARG A 118 -8.66 -3.26 -9.77
CA ARG A 118 -8.83 -2.12 -10.69
C ARG A 118 -9.79 -1.09 -10.12
N GLY A 119 -10.96 -1.51 -9.66
CA GLY A 119 -11.98 -0.63 -9.09
C GLY A 119 -11.46 0.15 -7.89
N ILE A 120 -10.78 -0.51 -6.95
CA ILE A 120 -10.20 0.13 -5.77
C ILE A 120 -9.15 1.19 -6.18
N LEU A 121 -8.24 0.86 -7.09
CA LEU A 121 -7.24 1.81 -7.56
C LEU A 121 -7.85 3.02 -8.29
N GLU A 122 -8.83 2.79 -9.17
CA GLU A 122 -9.54 3.85 -9.89
C GLU A 122 -10.35 4.75 -8.95
N ASP A 123 -10.95 4.17 -7.90
CA ASP A 123 -11.69 4.93 -6.87
C ASP A 123 -10.75 5.79 -6.04
N PHE A 124 -9.65 5.21 -5.57
CA PHE A 124 -8.64 5.94 -4.80
C PHE A 124 -8.06 7.13 -5.58
N GLU A 125 -7.65 6.90 -6.82
CA GLU A 125 -7.08 7.96 -7.67
C GLU A 125 -8.09 9.04 -8.05
N ALA A 126 -9.38 8.71 -8.03
CA ALA A 126 -10.46 9.66 -8.22
C ALA A 126 -10.88 10.39 -6.93
N GLY A 127 -10.20 10.13 -5.81
CA GLY A 127 -10.54 10.70 -4.50
C GLY A 127 -11.83 10.16 -3.90
N ARG A 128 -12.31 9.00 -4.37
CA ARG A 128 -13.46 8.32 -3.78
C ARG A 128 -13.02 7.46 -2.58
N PRO A 129 -13.86 7.30 -1.56
CA PRO A 129 -13.56 6.43 -0.44
C PRO A 129 -13.36 4.98 -0.91
N VAL A 130 -12.27 4.34 -0.48
CA VAL A 130 -12.00 2.91 -0.71
C VAL A 130 -12.11 2.09 0.58
N VAL A 131 -12.30 2.78 1.71
CA VAL A 131 -12.58 2.21 3.02
C VAL A 131 -13.85 2.85 3.54
N GLU A 132 -14.78 2.04 4.01
CA GLU A 132 -16.00 2.48 4.69
C GLU A 132 -15.80 2.34 6.20
N LEU A 133 -16.09 3.42 6.94
CA LEU A 133 -16.11 3.41 8.41
C LEU A 133 -17.57 3.34 8.86
N LEU A 134 -17.93 2.24 9.49
CA LEU A 134 -19.23 2.07 10.12
C LEU A 134 -19.10 2.35 11.62
N GLN A 135 -20.04 3.10 12.16
CA GLN A 135 -20.12 3.38 13.59
C GLN A 135 -21.55 3.14 14.05
N GLY A 136 -21.72 2.37 15.12
CA GLY A 136 -23.06 2.02 15.58
C GLY A 136 -23.07 1.25 16.89
N GLU A 137 -24.28 0.88 17.30
CA GLU A 137 -24.52 0.07 18.49
C GLU A 137 -24.37 -1.42 18.18
N TRP A 138 -24.18 -2.24 19.21
CA TRP A 138 -24.09 -3.69 19.10
C TRP A 138 -25.25 -4.32 18.30
N ALA A 139 -26.46 -3.80 18.46
CA ALA A 139 -27.63 -4.29 17.72
C ALA A 139 -27.47 -4.22 16.19
N SER A 140 -26.65 -3.29 15.68
CA SER A 140 -26.41 -3.10 14.24
C SER A 140 -25.10 -3.69 13.78
N LEU A 141 -24.03 -3.60 14.56
CA LEU A 141 -22.67 -4.01 14.15
C LEU A 141 -22.15 -5.24 14.88
N GLY A 142 -22.86 -5.72 15.91
CA GLY A 142 -22.39 -6.81 16.77
C GLY A 142 -22.08 -8.10 16.05
N ALA A 143 -22.82 -8.44 14.99
CA ALA A 143 -22.55 -9.65 14.20
C ALA A 143 -21.21 -9.56 13.45
N ASP A 144 -20.89 -8.42 12.85
CA ASP A 144 -19.62 -8.22 12.15
C ASP A 144 -18.46 -8.07 13.13
N ALA A 145 -18.66 -7.32 14.23
CA ALA A 145 -17.67 -7.21 15.30
C ALA A 145 -17.35 -8.59 15.90
N ALA A 146 -18.36 -9.39 16.18
CA ALA A 146 -18.19 -10.74 16.74
C ALA A 146 -17.41 -11.64 15.79
N ARG A 147 -17.68 -11.58 14.48
CA ARG A 147 -16.94 -12.35 13.49
C ARG A 147 -15.46 -12.01 13.49
N VAL A 148 -15.13 -10.72 13.38
CA VAL A 148 -13.73 -10.26 13.37
C VAL A 148 -13.01 -10.61 14.68
N ARG A 149 -13.65 -10.39 15.83
CA ARG A 149 -13.08 -10.71 17.14
C ARG A 149 -12.86 -12.21 17.32
N THR A 150 -13.75 -13.04 16.82
CA THR A 150 -13.57 -14.50 16.83
C THR A 150 -12.37 -14.90 16.00
N GLU A 151 -12.28 -14.45 14.74
CA GLU A 151 -11.19 -14.79 13.85
C GLU A 151 -9.84 -14.34 14.42
N VAL A 152 -9.74 -13.08 14.88
CA VAL A 152 -8.47 -12.48 15.32
C VAL A 152 -8.10 -12.90 16.74
N PHE A 153 -9.00 -12.73 17.70
CA PHE A 153 -8.63 -12.92 19.11
C PHE A 153 -8.74 -14.38 19.55
N ILE A 154 -9.78 -15.09 19.14
CA ILE A 154 -9.99 -16.47 19.60
C ILE A 154 -9.18 -17.45 18.72
N GLU A 155 -9.31 -17.39 17.41
CA GLU A 155 -8.69 -18.37 16.51
C GLU A 155 -7.21 -18.07 16.26
N GLU A 156 -6.83 -16.83 15.92
CA GLU A 156 -5.44 -16.45 15.63
C GLU A 156 -4.60 -16.29 16.90
N GLN A 157 -5.09 -15.48 17.87
CA GLN A 157 -4.35 -15.16 19.09
C GLN A 157 -4.57 -16.15 20.24
N ALA A 158 -5.48 -17.10 20.07
CA ALA A 158 -5.82 -18.12 21.08
C ALA A 158 -6.26 -17.56 22.45
N ILE A 159 -6.96 -16.42 22.43
CA ILE A 159 -7.57 -15.86 23.64
C ILE A 159 -8.78 -16.72 24.00
N PRO A 160 -8.92 -17.15 25.29
CA PRO A 160 -10.08 -17.91 25.71
C PRO A 160 -11.40 -17.17 25.43
N MET A 161 -12.38 -17.89 24.85
CA MET A 161 -13.67 -17.30 24.46
C MET A 161 -14.39 -16.58 25.61
N GLU A 162 -14.26 -17.10 26.82
CA GLU A 162 -14.86 -16.50 28.03
C GLU A 162 -14.21 -15.17 28.45
N MET A 163 -13.03 -14.84 27.90
CA MET A 163 -12.34 -13.57 28.17
C MET A 163 -12.62 -12.51 27.11
N GLU A 164 -13.19 -12.92 25.98
CA GLU A 164 -13.39 -12.02 24.83
C GLU A 164 -14.72 -11.24 24.90
N TRP A 165 -15.72 -11.81 25.53
CA TRP A 165 -17.07 -11.24 25.58
C TRP A 165 -17.40 -10.71 26.96
N ASP A 166 -18.00 -9.52 27.02
CA ASP A 166 -18.48 -8.95 28.26
C ASP A 166 -19.83 -8.19 28.11
N GLU A 167 -20.40 -7.77 29.25
CA GLU A 167 -21.68 -7.06 29.25
C GLU A 167 -21.59 -5.64 28.66
N ALA A 168 -20.39 -5.07 28.56
CA ALA A 168 -20.17 -3.72 28.02
C ALA A 168 -20.40 -3.72 26.48
N ASP A 169 -20.22 -4.83 25.79
CA ASP A 169 -20.46 -4.95 24.36
C ASP A 169 -21.87 -4.45 23.97
N ALA A 170 -22.87 -4.76 24.77
CA ALA A 170 -24.26 -4.38 24.49
C ALA A 170 -24.51 -2.86 24.50
N THR A 171 -23.67 -2.09 25.16
CA THR A 171 -23.82 -0.64 25.36
C THR A 171 -22.68 0.19 24.79
N ALA A 172 -21.62 -0.47 24.36
CA ALA A 172 -20.48 0.18 23.73
C ALA A 172 -20.82 0.72 22.35
N LEU A 173 -20.06 1.70 21.92
CA LEU A 173 -20.04 2.18 20.55
C LEU A 173 -19.00 1.37 19.79
N HIS A 174 -19.43 0.79 18.69
CA HIS A 174 -18.62 -0.06 17.82
C HIS A 174 -18.30 0.63 16.49
#